data_7dc76f8570ec2af5b55a8c73eb836a7f
#
_entry.id   7dc76f8570ec2af5b55a8c73eb836a7f
#
_cell.length_a   1.000
_cell.length_b   1.000
_cell.length_c   1.000
_cell.angle_alpha   90.00
_cell.angle_beta   90.00
_cell.angle_gamma   90.00
#
_symmetry.space_group_name_H-M   'P 1'
#
loop_
_entity.id
_entity.type
_entity.pdbx_description
1 polymer ?
#
loop_
_entity_poly.entity_id
_entity_poly.type
_entity_poly.pdbx_seq_one_letter_code
_entity_poly.pdbx_strand_id
1 'polypeptide(L)'
;IKYSIFLIFLLTAIFGDLPDHRQLENPKTHLATEIISSDGETLGKFYLNDNRTPVGYDELSPYLIDALIATEDARFHEHSGIDGIGTLRAFFFLGKRGGASTISQQLARQLFVGVRSKNILETGAQKIKEWIIAIRLERQYTKEEIIAQYFNIYDFGNNGDGIRSASRIYFNKEPKNLDLKEA
;
A
#
# COMPACT_ATOMS: atom_id res chain seq x y z
N ILE A 1 12.19 34.46 -15.08
CA ILE A 1 12.40 34.41 -13.59
C ILE A 1 11.20 33.76 -12.91
N LYS A 2 9.93 34.15 -13.13
CA LYS A 2 8.76 33.58 -12.48
C LYS A 2 8.60 32.06 -12.76
N TYR A 3 8.80 31.64 -14.01
CA TYR A 3 8.71 30.21 -14.38
C TYR A 3 9.86 29.38 -13.81
N SER A 4 11.06 29.96 -13.69
CA SER A 4 12.22 29.27 -13.10
C SER A 4 12.02 29.03 -11.60
N ILE A 5 11.46 30.00 -10.86
CA ILE A 5 11.15 29.89 -9.45
C ILE A 5 10.06 28.82 -9.23
N PHE A 6 9.01 28.84 -10.06
CA PHE A 6 7.95 27.83 -10.01
C PHE A 6 8.47 26.41 -10.30
N LEU A 7 9.34 26.27 -11.31
CA LEU A 7 9.94 24.98 -11.63
C LEU A 7 10.85 24.46 -10.49
N ILE A 8 11.64 25.33 -9.87
CA ILE A 8 12.47 24.99 -8.72
C ILE A 8 11.59 24.54 -7.56
N PHE A 9 10.53 25.29 -7.25
CA PHE A 9 9.58 24.91 -6.20
C PHE A 9 8.91 23.55 -6.47
N LEU A 10 8.49 23.30 -7.71
CA LEU A 10 7.90 22.04 -8.13
C LEU A 10 8.91 20.87 -7.98
N LEU A 11 10.15 21.09 -8.41
CA LEU A 11 11.21 20.09 -8.30
C LEU A 11 11.55 19.80 -6.83
N THR A 12 11.67 20.81 -5.98
CA THR A 12 11.92 20.61 -4.54
C THR A 12 10.75 19.90 -3.88
N ALA A 13 9.50 20.25 -4.24
CA ALA A 13 8.31 19.56 -3.73
C ALA A 13 8.23 18.07 -4.15
N ILE A 14 8.77 17.73 -5.33
CA ILE A 14 8.77 16.34 -5.82
C ILE A 14 9.95 15.55 -5.25
N PHE A 15 11.15 16.13 -5.27
CA PHE A 15 12.40 15.39 -5.00
C PHE A 15 12.95 15.59 -3.58
N GLY A 16 12.53 16.67 -2.87
CA GLY A 16 13.08 17.01 -1.55
C GLY A 16 12.82 16.00 -0.46
N ASP A 17 11.72 15.24 -0.54
CA ASP A 17 11.28 14.28 0.49
C ASP A 17 11.10 12.86 -0.08
N LEU A 18 11.86 12.50 -1.12
CA LEU A 18 11.84 11.11 -1.58
C LEU A 18 12.56 10.21 -0.58
N PRO A 19 11.98 9.04 -0.23
CA PRO A 19 12.65 8.11 0.67
C PRO A 19 13.98 7.64 0.08
N ASP A 20 14.98 7.53 0.95
CA ASP A 20 16.25 6.95 0.60
C ASP A 20 16.15 5.40 0.48
N HIS A 21 17.24 4.75 0.04
CA HIS A 21 17.26 3.31 -0.15
C HIS A 21 16.99 2.54 1.17
N ARG A 22 17.53 3.02 2.29
CA ARG A 22 17.36 2.37 3.60
C ARG A 22 15.93 2.46 4.11
N GLN A 23 15.26 3.59 3.85
CA GLN A 23 13.85 3.77 4.20
C GLN A 23 12.92 2.90 3.35
N LEU A 24 13.31 2.64 2.09
CA LEU A 24 12.58 1.72 1.23
C LEU A 24 12.79 0.26 1.65
N GLU A 25 14.01 -0.13 2.05
CA GLU A 25 14.32 -1.48 2.53
C GLU A 25 13.64 -1.82 3.85
N ASN A 26 13.44 -0.84 4.70
CA ASN A 26 12.83 -1.04 6.02
C ASN A 26 11.87 0.11 6.33
N PRO A 27 10.69 0.13 5.72
CA PRO A 27 9.69 1.14 5.99
C PRO A 27 9.32 1.12 7.47
N LYS A 28 9.29 2.29 8.10
CA LYS A 28 8.87 2.40 9.49
C LYS A 28 7.38 2.12 9.59
N THR A 29 7.04 0.93 10.06
CA THR A 29 5.67 0.54 10.39
C THR A 29 5.56 0.36 11.89
N HIS A 30 4.46 0.80 12.47
CA HIS A 30 4.15 0.53 13.85
C HIS A 30 3.60 -0.90 13.96
N LEU A 31 4.27 -1.74 14.72
CA LEU A 31 3.89 -3.14 14.91
C LEU A 31 3.46 -3.37 16.35
N ALA A 32 2.47 -4.24 16.53
CA ALA A 32 2.13 -4.76 17.84
C ALA A 32 3.11 -5.85 18.27
N THR A 33 3.39 -5.94 19.56
CA THR A 33 4.07 -7.09 20.15
C THR A 33 3.02 -8.10 20.61
N GLU A 34 3.05 -9.31 20.08
CA GLU A 34 2.20 -10.39 20.55
C GLU A 34 2.83 -11.12 21.75
N ILE A 35 2.03 -11.37 22.76
CA ILE A 35 2.39 -12.22 23.92
C ILE A 35 1.82 -13.59 23.63
N ILE A 36 2.68 -14.57 23.43
CA ILE A 36 2.31 -15.94 23.04
C ILE A 36 2.65 -16.89 24.18
N SER A 37 1.74 -17.79 24.51
CA SER A 37 1.96 -18.86 25.48
C SER A 37 2.89 -19.95 24.92
N SER A 38 3.35 -20.85 25.78
CA SER A 38 4.26 -21.94 25.39
C SER A 38 3.65 -22.96 24.42
N ASP A 39 2.33 -23.02 24.31
CA ASP A 39 1.54 -23.85 23.39
C ASP A 39 1.15 -23.12 22.09
N GLY A 40 1.61 -21.86 21.92
CA GLY A 40 1.42 -21.07 20.70
C GLY A 40 0.15 -20.23 20.67
N GLU A 41 -0.61 -20.17 21.74
CA GLU A 41 -1.83 -19.36 21.84
C GLU A 41 -1.49 -17.88 22.10
N THR A 42 -2.15 -16.95 21.41
CA THR A 42 -1.99 -15.51 21.65
C THR A 42 -2.71 -15.12 22.94
N LEU A 43 -1.96 -14.79 23.98
CA LEU A 43 -2.48 -14.31 25.26
C LEU A 43 -2.91 -12.85 25.23
N GLY A 44 -2.30 -12.05 24.37
CA GLY A 44 -2.62 -10.65 24.23
C GLY A 44 -1.65 -9.93 23.30
N LYS A 45 -1.92 -8.63 23.07
CA LYS A 45 -1.06 -7.74 22.27
C LYS A 45 -0.71 -6.50 23.07
N PHE A 46 0.51 -6.06 22.96
CA PHE A 46 0.98 -4.78 23.47
C PHE A 46 1.31 -3.85 22.30
N TYR A 47 0.61 -2.72 22.22
CA TYR A 47 0.81 -1.71 21.18
C TYR A 47 0.44 -0.31 21.72
N LEU A 48 0.99 0.73 21.10
CA LEU A 48 0.70 2.11 21.48
C LEU A 48 -0.50 2.66 20.68
N ASN A 49 -0.42 2.64 19.36
CA ASN A 49 -1.43 3.24 18.47
C ASN A 49 -1.87 2.29 17.34
N ASP A 50 -1.24 1.14 17.19
CA ASP A 50 -1.39 0.30 16.01
C ASP A 50 -1.23 -1.17 16.41
N ASN A 51 -2.23 -1.98 16.10
CA ASN A 51 -2.29 -3.38 16.49
C ASN A 51 -1.82 -4.34 15.37
N ARG A 52 -1.10 -3.84 14.37
CA ARG A 52 -0.63 -4.62 13.22
C ARG A 52 0.27 -5.77 13.63
N THR A 53 -0.08 -6.95 13.17
CA THR A 53 0.76 -8.14 13.19
C THR A 53 0.98 -8.57 11.75
N PRO A 54 2.19 -8.44 11.21
CA PRO A 54 2.45 -8.71 9.80
C PRO A 54 2.25 -10.19 9.46
N VAL A 55 1.87 -10.44 8.23
CA VAL A 55 1.77 -11.77 7.62
C VAL A 55 2.65 -11.84 6.38
N GLY A 56 3.18 -13.02 6.08
CA GLY A 56 3.82 -13.32 4.80
C GLY A 56 2.80 -13.56 3.69
N TYR A 57 3.27 -13.58 2.44
CA TYR A 57 2.40 -13.88 1.30
C TYR A 57 1.76 -15.28 1.37
N ASP A 58 2.50 -16.25 1.87
CA ASP A 58 2.07 -17.64 2.07
C ASP A 58 1.04 -17.82 3.20
N GLU A 59 0.85 -16.79 4.02
CA GLU A 59 -0.19 -16.71 5.06
C GLU A 59 -1.47 -16.01 4.58
N LEU A 60 -1.54 -15.59 3.32
CA LEU A 60 -2.73 -15.00 2.70
C LEU A 60 -3.58 -16.07 1.99
N SER A 61 -4.90 -15.90 2.03
CA SER A 61 -5.81 -16.72 1.21
C SER A 61 -5.62 -16.39 -0.26
N PRO A 62 -5.57 -17.37 -1.18
CA PRO A 62 -5.56 -17.11 -2.62
C PRO A 62 -6.73 -16.24 -3.07
N TYR A 63 -7.92 -16.42 -2.49
CA TYR A 63 -9.08 -15.61 -2.80
C TYR A 63 -8.90 -14.12 -2.48
N LEU A 64 -8.18 -13.82 -1.40
CA LEU A 64 -7.85 -12.44 -1.00
C LEU A 64 -6.91 -11.77 -2.00
N ILE A 65 -5.91 -12.52 -2.45
CA ILE A 65 -4.95 -12.07 -3.46
C ILE A 65 -5.66 -11.81 -4.79
N ASP A 66 -6.47 -12.76 -5.25
CA ASP A 66 -7.22 -12.65 -6.50
C ASP A 66 -8.23 -11.51 -6.46
N ALA A 67 -8.93 -11.32 -5.33
CA ALA A 67 -9.87 -10.22 -5.14
C ALA A 67 -9.17 -8.86 -5.20
N LEU A 68 -8.03 -8.70 -4.54
CA LEU A 68 -7.24 -7.48 -4.59
C LEU A 68 -6.80 -7.15 -6.03
N ILE A 69 -6.20 -8.12 -6.72
CA ILE A 69 -5.72 -7.94 -8.09
C ILE A 69 -6.88 -7.61 -9.02
N ALA A 70 -7.99 -8.34 -8.94
CA ALA A 70 -9.14 -8.14 -9.81
C ALA A 70 -9.82 -6.78 -9.62
N THR A 71 -9.86 -6.27 -8.39
CA THR A 71 -10.55 -5.02 -8.05
C THR A 71 -9.66 -3.78 -8.21
N GLU A 72 -8.42 -3.85 -7.78
CA GLU A 72 -7.53 -2.68 -7.71
C GLU A 72 -6.58 -2.58 -8.90
N ASP A 73 -6.07 -3.71 -9.41
CA ASP A 73 -5.01 -3.69 -10.41
C ASP A 73 -4.97 -4.99 -11.25
N ALA A 74 -5.95 -5.17 -12.12
CA ALA A 74 -6.10 -6.40 -12.92
C ALA A 74 -4.88 -6.76 -13.79
N ARG A 75 -3.95 -5.82 -14.02
CA ARG A 75 -2.69 -6.03 -14.75
C ARG A 75 -1.46 -5.95 -13.87
N PHE A 76 -1.60 -6.19 -12.56
CA PHE A 76 -0.53 -6.06 -11.59
C PHE A 76 0.76 -6.78 -11.98
N HIS A 77 0.65 -7.96 -12.59
CA HIS A 77 1.80 -8.75 -13.03
C HIS A 77 2.40 -8.31 -14.38
N GLU A 78 1.77 -7.36 -15.09
CA GLU A 78 2.18 -6.93 -16.44
C GLU A 78 2.99 -5.63 -16.43
N HIS A 79 3.11 -4.94 -15.30
CA HIS A 79 3.82 -3.68 -15.19
C HIS A 79 4.77 -3.63 -14.00
N SER A 80 5.64 -2.60 -13.96
CA SER A 80 6.62 -2.38 -12.88
C SER A 80 6.33 -1.07 -12.15
N GLY A 81 5.24 -1.05 -11.39
CA GLY A 81 4.83 0.07 -10.54
C GLY A 81 3.84 1.04 -11.18
N ILE A 82 3.84 1.20 -12.50
CA ILE A 82 2.90 2.06 -13.23
C ILE A 82 2.25 1.25 -14.35
N ASP A 83 0.93 1.17 -14.35
CA ASP A 83 0.16 0.67 -15.49
C ASP A 83 -0.02 1.78 -16.53
N GLY A 84 0.82 1.79 -17.57
CA GLY A 84 0.77 2.78 -18.63
C GLY A 84 -0.55 2.77 -19.40
N ILE A 85 -1.11 1.60 -19.66
CA ILE A 85 -2.39 1.44 -20.39
C ILE A 85 -3.53 1.99 -19.54
N GLY A 86 -3.59 1.62 -18.26
CA GLY A 86 -4.60 2.11 -17.33
C GLY A 86 -4.50 3.63 -17.11
N THR A 87 -3.29 4.14 -16.99
CA THR A 87 -3.04 5.59 -16.84
C THR A 87 -3.51 6.34 -18.06
N LEU A 88 -3.20 5.86 -19.27
CA LEU A 88 -3.63 6.48 -20.52
C LEU A 88 -5.17 6.42 -20.67
N ARG A 89 -5.77 5.28 -20.35
CA ARG A 89 -7.22 5.11 -20.32
C ARG A 89 -7.89 6.12 -19.37
N ALA A 90 -7.38 6.24 -18.14
CA ALA A 90 -7.94 7.17 -17.16
C ALA A 90 -7.82 8.62 -17.61
N PHE A 91 -6.72 8.98 -18.27
CA PHE A 91 -6.53 10.30 -18.85
C PHE A 91 -7.56 10.62 -19.93
N PHE A 92 -7.75 9.71 -20.91
CA PHE A 92 -8.71 9.92 -22.01
C PHE A 92 -10.17 9.94 -21.55
N PHE A 93 -10.51 9.14 -20.55
CA PHE A 93 -11.89 9.06 -20.05
C PHE A 93 -12.13 9.89 -18.79
N LEU A 94 -11.20 10.77 -18.41
CA LEU A 94 -11.29 11.63 -17.23
C LEU A 94 -11.66 10.86 -15.95
N GLY A 95 -11.14 9.65 -15.81
CA GLY A 95 -11.40 8.77 -14.66
C GLY A 95 -12.79 8.11 -14.63
N LYS A 96 -13.68 8.38 -15.57
CA LYS A 96 -15.05 7.82 -15.60
C LYS A 96 -15.11 6.30 -15.82
N ARG A 97 -14.02 5.68 -16.27
CA ARG A 97 -13.92 4.23 -16.50
C ARG A 97 -12.95 3.53 -15.53
N GLY A 98 -12.98 3.94 -14.27
CA GLY A 98 -12.16 3.36 -13.21
C GLY A 98 -10.88 4.14 -12.91
N GLY A 99 -10.28 3.85 -11.76
CA GLY A 99 -8.98 4.40 -11.34
C GLY A 99 -7.82 3.85 -12.20
N ALA A 100 -6.68 4.52 -12.13
CA ALA A 100 -5.44 4.09 -12.77
C ALA A 100 -4.30 3.92 -11.76
N SER A 101 -4.60 3.96 -10.46
CA SER A 101 -3.58 3.77 -9.44
C SER A 101 -3.35 2.28 -9.25
N THR A 102 -2.10 1.85 -9.37
CA THR A 102 -1.69 0.46 -9.15
C THR A 102 -1.59 0.15 -7.66
N ILE A 103 -1.54 -1.14 -7.29
CA ILE A 103 -1.30 -1.60 -5.92
C ILE A 103 0.01 -1.00 -5.39
N SER A 104 1.08 -1.00 -6.19
CA SER A 104 2.38 -0.43 -5.82
C SER A 104 2.33 1.08 -5.58
N GLN A 105 1.52 1.83 -6.33
CA GLN A 105 1.30 3.26 -6.10
C GLN A 105 0.49 3.53 -4.83
N GLN A 106 -0.48 2.67 -4.52
CA GLN A 106 -1.25 2.77 -3.27
C GLN A 106 -0.37 2.46 -2.07
N LEU A 107 0.48 1.43 -2.15
CA LEU A 107 1.49 1.09 -1.16
C LEU A 107 2.46 2.25 -0.93
N ALA A 108 3.02 2.82 -2.01
CA ALA A 108 3.92 3.98 -1.96
C ALA A 108 3.27 5.18 -1.26
N ARG A 109 2.00 5.44 -1.52
CA ARG A 109 1.24 6.50 -0.87
C ARG A 109 1.09 6.25 0.63
N GLN A 110 0.70 5.05 1.03
CA GLN A 110 0.48 4.73 2.43
C GLN A 110 1.76 4.79 3.26
N LEU A 111 2.87 4.31 2.71
CA LEU A 111 4.15 4.27 3.42
C LEU A 111 4.89 5.62 3.48
N PHE A 112 4.82 6.43 2.41
CA PHE A 112 5.76 7.55 2.25
C PHE A 112 5.14 8.89 1.88
N VAL A 113 3.93 8.93 1.34
CA VAL A 113 3.31 10.18 0.86
C VAL A 113 2.23 10.69 1.80
N GLY A 114 1.46 9.78 2.40
CA GLY A 114 0.41 10.11 3.37
C GLY A 114 -0.87 10.67 2.73
N VAL A 115 -1.54 11.54 3.48
CA VAL A 115 -2.86 12.08 3.11
C VAL A 115 -2.76 13.03 1.93
N ARG A 116 -3.69 12.94 0.99
CA ARG A 116 -3.75 13.84 -0.17
C ARG A 116 -4.04 15.28 0.24
N SER A 117 -3.26 16.21 -0.34
CA SER A 117 -3.53 17.63 -0.21
C SER A 117 -4.85 18.02 -0.89
N LYS A 118 -5.47 19.09 -0.40
CA LYS A 118 -6.61 19.74 -1.05
C LYS A 118 -6.17 20.66 -2.21
N ASN A 119 -4.89 20.97 -2.30
CA ASN A 119 -4.32 21.81 -3.36
C ASN A 119 -4.00 20.97 -4.58
N ILE A 120 -4.51 21.36 -5.75
CA ILE A 120 -4.34 20.62 -7.02
C ILE A 120 -2.85 20.46 -7.40
N LEU A 121 -2.03 21.49 -7.20
CA LEU A 121 -0.60 21.45 -7.53
C LEU A 121 0.16 20.48 -6.63
N GLU A 122 -0.14 20.50 -5.33
CA GLU A 122 0.44 19.59 -4.35
C GLU A 122 -0.02 18.15 -4.60
N THR A 123 -1.30 17.95 -4.93
CA THR A 123 -1.83 16.62 -5.31
C THR A 123 -1.12 16.08 -6.54
N GLY A 124 -0.84 16.92 -7.54
CA GLY A 124 -0.04 16.54 -8.70
C GLY A 124 1.39 16.13 -8.33
N ALA A 125 2.06 16.93 -7.49
CA ALA A 125 3.40 16.61 -6.99
C ALA A 125 3.41 15.30 -6.16
N GLN A 126 2.43 15.11 -5.27
CA GLN A 126 2.25 13.87 -4.54
C GLN A 126 2.08 12.67 -5.48
N LYS A 127 1.31 12.82 -6.57
CA LYS A 127 1.12 11.73 -7.55
C LYS A 127 2.40 11.36 -8.28
N ILE A 128 3.23 12.33 -8.60
CA ILE A 128 4.55 12.06 -9.20
C ILE A 128 5.47 11.35 -8.18
N LYS A 129 5.46 11.75 -6.90
CA LYS A 129 6.18 11.04 -5.84
C LYS A 129 5.71 9.58 -5.73
N GLU A 130 4.40 9.34 -5.70
CA GLU A 130 3.84 7.98 -5.69
C GLU A 130 4.40 7.13 -6.84
N TRP A 131 4.46 7.68 -8.06
CA TRP A 131 4.98 6.95 -9.22
C TRP A 131 6.47 6.60 -9.09
N ILE A 132 7.28 7.58 -8.66
CA ILE A 132 8.72 7.36 -8.48
C ILE A 132 8.96 6.28 -7.41
N ILE A 133 8.25 6.37 -6.28
CA ILE A 133 8.39 5.43 -5.17
C ILE A 133 7.89 4.04 -5.58
N ALA A 134 6.75 3.95 -6.29
CA ALA A 134 6.20 2.69 -6.78
C ALA A 134 7.19 1.94 -7.70
N ILE A 135 7.84 2.65 -8.62
CA ILE A 135 8.88 2.06 -9.48
C ILE A 135 10.08 1.57 -8.65
N ARG A 136 10.47 2.32 -7.60
CA ARG A 136 11.56 1.91 -6.72
C ARG A 136 11.21 0.67 -5.89
N LEU A 137 9.98 0.61 -5.36
CA LEU A 137 9.47 -0.56 -4.64
C LEU A 137 9.49 -1.81 -5.53
N GLU A 138 9.00 -1.72 -6.76
CA GLU A 138 8.99 -2.84 -7.72
C GLU A 138 10.39 -3.30 -8.19
N ARG A 139 11.41 -2.47 -8.00
CA ARG A 139 12.80 -2.87 -8.24
C ARG A 139 13.43 -3.59 -7.05
N GLN A 140 12.88 -3.42 -5.88
CA GLN A 140 13.45 -3.87 -4.62
C GLN A 140 12.71 -5.07 -4.04
N TYR A 141 11.40 -5.14 -4.27
CA TYR A 141 10.51 -6.16 -3.75
C TYR A 141 9.87 -6.97 -4.88
N THR A 142 9.61 -8.24 -4.61
CA THR A 142 8.82 -9.10 -5.50
C THR A 142 7.34 -8.68 -5.48
N LYS A 143 6.58 -9.17 -6.44
CA LYS A 143 5.12 -8.93 -6.50
C LYS A 143 4.42 -9.47 -5.26
N GLU A 144 4.83 -10.63 -4.79
CA GLU A 144 4.33 -11.30 -3.59
C GLU A 144 4.59 -10.45 -2.34
N GLU A 145 5.80 -9.92 -2.20
CA GLU A 145 6.15 -9.04 -1.08
C GLU A 145 5.36 -7.74 -1.10
N ILE A 146 5.12 -7.15 -2.27
CA ILE A 146 4.30 -5.94 -2.42
C ILE A 146 2.85 -6.21 -2.00
N ILE A 147 2.26 -7.35 -2.39
CA ILE A 147 0.92 -7.75 -1.95
C ILE A 147 0.88 -7.94 -0.43
N ALA A 148 1.84 -8.66 0.13
CA ALA A 148 1.90 -8.88 1.57
C ALA A 148 2.03 -7.55 2.34
N GLN A 149 2.92 -6.66 1.89
CA GLN A 149 3.07 -5.33 2.49
C GLN A 149 1.78 -4.50 2.38
N TYR A 150 1.09 -4.53 1.23
CA TYR A 150 -0.17 -3.83 1.04
C TYR A 150 -1.20 -4.25 2.08
N PHE A 151 -1.43 -5.56 2.24
CA PHE A 151 -2.38 -6.09 3.22
C PHE A 151 -1.96 -5.83 4.67
N ASN A 152 -0.66 -5.78 4.95
CA ASN A 152 -0.16 -5.52 6.29
C ASN A 152 -0.35 -4.08 6.74
N ILE A 153 -0.31 -3.11 5.80
CA ILE A 153 -0.41 -1.68 6.16
C ILE A 153 -1.82 -1.10 5.97
N TYR A 154 -2.70 -1.78 5.24
CA TYR A 154 -4.04 -1.28 4.97
C TYR A 154 -4.87 -1.25 6.26
N ASP A 155 -5.60 -0.14 6.44
CA ASP A 155 -6.55 0.03 7.53
C ASP A 155 -7.94 -0.39 7.07
N PHE A 156 -8.45 -1.49 7.61
CA PHE A 156 -9.78 -2.03 7.30
C PHE A 156 -10.89 -1.46 8.19
N GLY A 157 -10.58 -0.46 9.02
CA GLY A 157 -11.53 0.13 9.97
C GLY A 157 -11.79 -0.74 11.20
N ASN A 158 -12.53 -0.18 12.17
CA ASN A 158 -12.91 -0.87 13.41
C ASN A 158 -11.73 -1.51 14.17
N ASN A 159 -10.58 -0.84 14.23
CA ASN A 159 -9.31 -1.36 14.76
C ASN A 159 -8.77 -2.57 13.98
N GLY A 160 -9.20 -2.78 12.74
CA GLY A 160 -8.66 -3.78 11.83
C GLY A 160 -7.39 -3.29 11.12
N ASP A 161 -6.35 -2.96 11.89
CA ASP A 161 -5.07 -2.50 11.36
C ASP A 161 -4.30 -3.68 10.77
N GLY A 162 -4.24 -3.73 9.44
CA GLY A 162 -3.69 -4.84 8.69
C GLY A 162 -4.60 -6.07 8.64
N ILE A 163 -4.34 -6.94 7.68
CA ILE A 163 -5.23 -8.05 7.32
C ILE A 163 -5.41 -9.07 8.44
N ARG A 164 -4.38 -9.35 9.26
CA ARG A 164 -4.50 -10.33 10.36
C ARG A 164 -5.49 -9.84 11.41
N SER A 165 -5.39 -8.57 11.80
CA SER A 165 -6.33 -7.97 12.75
C SER A 165 -7.74 -7.91 12.16
N ALA A 166 -7.89 -7.50 10.92
CA ALA A 166 -9.17 -7.44 10.22
C ALA A 166 -9.84 -8.82 10.12
N SER A 167 -9.11 -9.84 9.68
CA SER A 167 -9.64 -11.22 9.56
C SER A 167 -10.14 -11.77 10.89
N ARG A 168 -9.41 -11.51 11.95
CA ARG A 168 -9.81 -11.95 13.31
C ARG A 168 -11.05 -11.19 13.82
N ILE A 169 -11.09 -9.86 13.59
CA ILE A 169 -12.20 -9.00 14.04
C ILE A 169 -13.50 -9.32 13.29
N TYR A 170 -13.43 -9.42 11.96
CA TYR A 170 -14.64 -9.57 11.14
C TYR A 170 -15.10 -11.02 11.00
N PHE A 171 -14.17 -12.00 11.00
CA PHE A 171 -14.47 -13.39 10.67
C PHE A 171 -13.98 -14.40 11.71
N ASN A 172 -13.23 -13.96 12.73
CA ASN A 172 -12.58 -14.83 13.73
C ASN A 172 -11.74 -15.94 13.09
N LYS A 173 -11.00 -15.58 12.02
CA LYS A 173 -10.16 -16.49 11.22
C LYS A 173 -8.79 -15.88 10.97
N GLU A 174 -7.79 -16.74 10.68
CA GLU A 174 -6.52 -16.29 10.11
C GLU A 174 -6.71 -15.92 8.64
N PRO A 175 -5.91 -14.96 8.07
CA PRO A 175 -6.04 -14.52 6.69
C PRO A 175 -5.98 -15.66 5.67
N LYS A 176 -5.20 -16.69 5.94
CA LYS A 176 -5.06 -17.89 5.09
C LYS A 176 -6.36 -18.68 4.94
N ASN A 177 -7.23 -18.60 5.93
CA ASN A 177 -8.45 -19.39 6.02
C ASN A 177 -9.71 -18.64 5.56
N LEU A 178 -9.55 -17.41 5.03
CA LEU A 178 -10.67 -16.68 4.45
C LEU A 178 -11.16 -17.35 3.17
N ASP A 179 -12.47 -17.51 3.07
CA ASP A 179 -13.11 -18.03 1.86
C ASP A 179 -13.43 -16.90 0.85
N LEU A 180 -13.94 -17.27 -0.32
CA LEU A 180 -14.24 -16.34 -1.41
C LEU A 180 -15.26 -15.25 -1.04
N LYS A 181 -16.14 -15.49 -0.08
CA LYS A 181 -17.16 -14.50 0.33
C LYS A 181 -16.62 -13.54 1.37
N GLU A 182 -15.59 -13.96 2.10
CA GLU A 182 -14.94 -13.19 3.16
C GLU A 182 -13.75 -12.36 2.61
N ALA A 183 -13.24 -12.72 1.44
CA ALA A 183 -12.20 -12.03 0.70
C ALA A 183 -12.77 -10.85 -0.12
#